data_7fa8f6e184bbf8cd4362e762f99e4643
#
_entry.id   7fa8f6e184bbf8cd4362e762f99e4643
#
_cell.length_a   1.000
_cell.length_b   1.000
_cell.length_c   1.000
_cell.angle_alpha   90.00
_cell.angle_beta   90.00
_cell.angle_gamma   90.00
#
_symmetry.space_group_name_H-M   'P 1'
#
loop_
_entity.id
_entity.type
_entity.pdbx_description
1 polymer ?
#
loop_
_entity_poly.entity_id
_entity_poly.type
_entity_poly.pdbx_seq_one_letter_code
_entity_poly.pdbx_strand_id
1 'polypeptide(L)'
;MRIKLANPRGFCAGVDRAIEIVNRALEVFEPPIYVRHEVVHNKFVVEDLRARGAIFVEELDEVPDDNIVIFSAHGVSKAVRDEAEHRGLKVFDATCPLVTKVHLEVVRYSNDGRECVLIGHAGHPEVEGTMGQYDERHGGHIYLVEDEADVATLKVKNPESLAFVTQTTLSMDDTSRVIDALKARFPAISGPRKDDICYATQNRQDAVKQLADGCDVVLVVGSPNSSNSNRLRELSDRMGTPAYLIDGAEDLKREWFTDNAVIGVTAGASAPEVLVRGVIECLRDWGAQVVEELEGRPENVTFSMPKELRVVAID
;
A
#
# COMPACT_ATOMS: atom_id res chain seq x y z
N MET A 1 -30.39 -11.94 -4.62
CA MET A 1 -29.19 -11.07 -4.34
C MET A 1 -28.71 -10.45 -5.65
N ARG A 2 -28.15 -9.25 -5.62
CA ARG A 2 -27.56 -8.54 -6.76
C ARG A 2 -26.13 -8.13 -6.42
N ILE A 3 -25.24 -8.06 -7.40
CA ILE A 3 -23.83 -7.69 -7.21
C ILE A 3 -23.56 -6.37 -7.92
N LYS A 4 -22.93 -5.44 -7.21
CA LYS A 4 -22.34 -4.22 -7.79
C LYS A 4 -20.82 -4.28 -7.61
N LEU A 5 -20.08 -3.90 -8.65
CA LEU A 5 -18.62 -3.92 -8.63
C LEU A 5 -18.07 -2.50 -8.59
N ALA A 6 -17.15 -2.24 -7.67
CA ALA A 6 -16.41 -0.99 -7.65
C ALA A 6 -15.47 -0.88 -8.87
N ASN A 7 -15.27 0.32 -9.36
CA ASN A 7 -14.30 0.64 -10.40
C ASN A 7 -13.63 2.00 -10.05
N PRO A 8 -12.30 2.08 -9.92
CA PRO A 8 -11.34 0.97 -10.00
C PRO A 8 -11.34 0.07 -8.75
N ARG A 9 -10.81 -1.13 -8.90
CA ARG A 9 -10.54 -2.11 -7.83
C ARG A 9 -9.28 -2.91 -8.15
N GLY A 10 -8.76 -3.66 -7.18
CA GLY A 10 -7.65 -4.58 -7.39
C GLY A 10 -6.32 -3.89 -7.69
N PHE A 11 -5.41 -4.56 -8.36
CA PHE A 11 -4.03 -4.15 -8.54
C PHE A 11 -3.86 -2.72 -9.05
N CYS A 12 -2.86 -2.02 -8.50
CA CYS A 12 -2.38 -0.73 -9.00
C CYS A 12 -1.03 -0.88 -9.68
N ALA A 13 -0.61 0.12 -10.46
CA ALA A 13 0.65 0.08 -11.21
C ALA A 13 1.90 -0.17 -10.33
N GLY A 14 1.88 0.27 -9.06
CA GLY A 14 2.98 0.02 -8.11
C GLY A 14 3.07 -1.45 -7.72
N VAL A 15 1.92 -2.06 -7.45
CA VAL A 15 1.78 -3.48 -7.12
C VAL A 15 2.12 -4.36 -8.31
N ASP A 16 1.54 -4.10 -9.48
CA ASP A 16 1.85 -4.82 -10.72
C ASP A 16 3.35 -4.84 -10.99
N ARG A 17 4.00 -3.66 -10.90
CA ARG A 17 5.45 -3.56 -11.09
C ARG A 17 6.23 -4.38 -10.07
N ALA A 18 5.84 -4.34 -8.79
CA ALA A 18 6.58 -5.05 -7.74
C ALA A 18 6.49 -6.57 -7.91
N ILE A 19 5.31 -7.09 -8.21
CA ILE A 19 5.09 -8.51 -8.50
C ILE A 19 5.86 -8.93 -9.75
N GLU A 20 5.81 -8.12 -10.81
CA GLU A 20 6.50 -8.41 -12.06
C GLU A 20 8.02 -8.42 -11.88
N ILE A 21 8.59 -7.59 -11.01
CA ILE A 21 10.03 -7.64 -10.66
C ILE A 21 10.39 -9.00 -10.09
N VAL A 22 9.60 -9.55 -9.15
CA VAL A 22 9.85 -10.89 -8.58
C VAL A 22 9.69 -11.96 -9.63
N ASN A 23 8.61 -11.91 -10.44
CA ASN A 23 8.36 -12.84 -11.53
C ASN A 23 9.55 -12.91 -12.49
N ARG A 24 10.00 -11.75 -12.96
CA ARG A 24 11.12 -11.65 -13.90
C ARG A 24 12.45 -12.09 -13.27
N ALA A 25 12.67 -11.80 -11.99
CA ALA A 25 13.85 -12.31 -11.30
C ALA A 25 13.85 -13.84 -11.23
N LEU A 26 12.71 -14.47 -10.93
CA LEU A 26 12.56 -15.93 -10.93
C LEU A 26 12.71 -16.58 -12.32
N GLU A 27 12.43 -15.82 -13.41
CA GLU A 27 12.61 -16.31 -14.79
C GLU A 27 14.05 -16.16 -15.30
N VAL A 28 14.71 -15.07 -14.90
CA VAL A 28 16.05 -14.70 -15.42
C VAL A 28 17.17 -15.31 -14.59
N PHE A 29 16.94 -15.49 -13.30
CA PHE A 29 17.92 -16.03 -12.35
C PHE A 29 17.43 -17.34 -11.75
N GLU A 30 18.35 -18.22 -11.43
CA GLU A 30 18.01 -19.47 -10.73
C GLU A 30 17.58 -19.17 -9.26
N PRO A 31 16.54 -19.84 -8.75
CA PRO A 31 16.19 -19.75 -7.33
C PRO A 31 17.35 -20.26 -6.44
N PRO A 32 17.45 -19.78 -5.18
CA PRO A 32 16.46 -18.94 -4.50
C PRO A 32 16.59 -17.44 -4.83
N ILE A 33 15.44 -16.75 -4.90
CA ILE A 33 15.36 -15.29 -4.94
C ILE A 33 14.80 -14.82 -3.59
N TYR A 34 15.55 -14.00 -2.88
CA TYR A 34 15.13 -13.48 -1.58
C TYR A 34 14.30 -12.22 -1.76
N VAL A 35 13.24 -12.08 -0.96
CA VAL A 35 12.38 -10.91 -0.95
C VAL A 35 12.26 -10.42 0.49
N ARG A 36 12.74 -9.20 0.78
CA ARG A 36 12.64 -8.63 2.10
C ARG A 36 11.24 -8.09 2.34
N HIS A 37 10.57 -8.60 3.36
CA HIS A 37 9.16 -8.49 3.67
C HIS A 37 8.27 -9.05 2.55
N GLU A 38 6.98 -9.12 2.77
CA GLU A 38 6.03 -9.42 1.69
C GLU A 38 6.18 -8.38 0.57
N VAL A 39 6.32 -8.83 -0.68
CA VAL A 39 6.48 -7.91 -1.82
C VAL A 39 5.33 -6.92 -1.91
N VAL A 40 4.13 -7.38 -1.60
CA VAL A 40 2.89 -6.63 -1.38
C VAL A 40 2.07 -7.36 -0.33
N HIS A 41 1.22 -6.67 0.43
CA HIS A 41 0.37 -7.27 1.45
C HIS A 41 -0.83 -8.00 0.83
N ASN A 42 -0.58 -9.21 0.34
CA ASN A 42 -1.61 -10.14 -0.15
C ASN A 42 -1.14 -11.58 -0.03
N LYS A 43 -1.84 -12.37 0.79
CA LYS A 43 -1.50 -13.76 1.09
C LYS A 43 -1.40 -14.62 -0.17
N PHE A 44 -2.37 -14.53 -1.08
CA PHE A 44 -2.38 -15.31 -2.31
C PHE A 44 -1.15 -15.03 -3.18
N VAL A 45 -0.78 -13.75 -3.35
CA VAL A 45 0.41 -13.36 -4.12
C VAL A 45 1.68 -13.88 -3.48
N VAL A 46 1.82 -13.76 -2.15
CA VAL A 46 3.00 -14.23 -1.41
C VAL A 46 3.13 -15.76 -1.52
N GLU A 47 2.03 -16.50 -1.38
CA GLU A 47 2.02 -17.96 -1.49
C GLU A 47 2.36 -18.43 -2.92
N ASP A 48 1.83 -17.78 -3.96
CA ASP A 48 2.17 -18.09 -5.35
C ASP A 48 3.66 -17.87 -5.64
N LEU A 49 4.21 -16.74 -5.25
CA LEU A 49 5.64 -16.46 -5.46
C LEU A 49 6.53 -17.40 -4.66
N ARG A 50 6.13 -17.75 -3.43
CA ARG A 50 6.84 -18.74 -2.60
C ARG A 50 6.85 -20.11 -3.24
N ALA A 51 5.73 -20.57 -3.80
CA ALA A 51 5.63 -21.83 -4.51
C ALA A 51 6.53 -21.88 -5.76
N ARG A 52 6.88 -20.73 -6.31
CA ARG A 52 7.74 -20.59 -7.49
C ARG A 52 9.22 -20.35 -7.17
N GLY A 53 9.60 -20.35 -5.88
CA GLY A 53 10.99 -20.28 -5.44
C GLY A 53 11.44 -18.95 -4.84
N ALA A 54 10.53 -18.00 -4.57
CA ALA A 54 10.83 -16.82 -3.78
C ALA A 54 10.91 -17.19 -2.29
N ILE A 55 11.93 -16.69 -1.59
CA ILE A 55 12.10 -16.82 -0.14
C ILE A 55 11.86 -15.47 0.48
N PHE A 56 10.80 -15.35 1.28
CA PHE A 56 10.49 -14.14 2.01
C PHE A 56 11.23 -14.14 3.35
N VAL A 57 11.95 -13.05 3.61
CA VAL A 57 12.75 -12.83 4.82
C VAL A 57 12.33 -11.51 5.48
N GLU A 58 12.48 -11.44 6.79
CA GLU A 58 12.20 -10.20 7.52
C GLU A 58 13.42 -9.28 7.52
N GLU A 59 14.62 -9.84 7.75
CA GLU A 59 15.86 -9.08 7.81
C GLU A 59 16.91 -9.60 6.82
N LEU A 60 17.87 -8.73 6.48
CA LEU A 60 18.90 -9.07 5.50
C LEU A 60 19.88 -10.14 6.00
N ASP A 61 20.06 -10.30 7.31
CA ASP A 61 20.94 -11.33 7.89
C ASP A 61 20.49 -12.76 7.57
N GLU A 62 19.21 -12.94 7.22
CA GLU A 62 18.68 -14.21 6.71
C GLU A 62 19.07 -14.50 5.24
N VAL A 63 19.60 -13.50 4.51
CA VAL A 63 20.03 -13.65 3.11
C VAL A 63 21.51 -14.01 3.10
N PRO A 64 21.93 -15.15 2.49
CA PRO A 64 23.37 -15.44 2.33
C PRO A 64 24.05 -14.38 1.45
N ASP A 65 25.35 -14.12 1.72
CA ASP A 65 26.13 -13.15 0.94
C ASP A 65 26.15 -13.52 -0.56
N ASP A 66 26.38 -12.55 -1.42
CA ASP A 66 26.42 -12.68 -2.87
C ASP A 66 25.10 -13.19 -3.52
N ASN A 67 23.98 -13.15 -2.79
CA ASN A 67 22.68 -13.54 -3.31
C ASN A 67 21.87 -12.36 -3.83
N ILE A 68 20.75 -12.68 -4.51
CA ILE A 68 19.79 -11.69 -5.01
C ILE A 68 18.76 -11.42 -3.93
N VAL A 69 18.55 -10.13 -3.64
CA VAL A 69 17.47 -9.68 -2.78
C VAL A 69 16.59 -8.65 -3.48
N ILE A 70 15.28 -8.76 -3.29
CA ILE A 70 14.30 -7.81 -3.80
C ILE A 70 13.73 -7.03 -2.60
N PHE A 71 13.79 -5.70 -2.64
CA PHE A 71 13.08 -4.85 -1.69
C PHE A 71 11.62 -4.72 -2.09
N SER A 72 10.71 -4.86 -1.11
CA SER A 72 9.27 -4.84 -1.34
C SER A 72 8.76 -3.48 -1.88
N ALA A 73 7.50 -3.45 -2.32
CA ALA A 73 6.85 -2.23 -2.78
C ALA A 73 6.80 -1.11 -1.73
N HIS A 74 6.89 -1.46 -0.45
CA HIS A 74 6.82 -0.55 0.69
C HIS A 74 8.08 0.30 0.86
N GLY A 75 9.19 -0.10 0.24
CA GLY A 75 10.49 0.53 0.40
C GLY A 75 11.22 0.08 1.66
N VAL A 76 12.47 0.52 1.78
CA VAL A 76 13.34 0.18 2.92
C VAL A 76 14.06 1.42 3.41
N SER A 77 14.55 1.38 4.66
CA SER A 77 15.39 2.44 5.23
C SER A 77 16.73 2.55 4.49
N LYS A 78 17.39 3.70 4.65
CA LYS A 78 18.76 3.89 4.16
C LYS A 78 19.71 2.85 4.75
N ALA A 79 19.60 2.53 6.04
CA ALA A 79 20.44 1.54 6.70
C ALA A 79 20.38 0.15 6.06
N VAL A 80 19.18 -0.30 5.65
CA VAL A 80 19.00 -1.56 4.92
C VAL A 80 19.66 -1.53 3.54
N ARG A 81 19.62 -0.40 2.83
CA ARG A 81 20.32 -0.24 1.55
C ARG A 81 21.84 -0.31 1.72
N ASP A 82 22.35 0.45 2.70
CA ASP A 82 23.77 0.52 2.99
C ASP A 82 24.31 -0.88 3.44
N GLU A 83 23.52 -1.65 4.18
CA GLU A 83 23.85 -3.04 4.57
C GLU A 83 23.89 -3.97 3.36
N ALA A 84 22.87 -3.93 2.49
CA ALA A 84 22.84 -4.75 1.28
C ALA A 84 24.05 -4.47 0.37
N GLU A 85 24.42 -3.20 0.20
CA GLU A 85 25.59 -2.79 -0.56
C GLU A 85 26.89 -3.30 0.10
N HIS A 86 27.04 -3.14 1.43
CA HIS A 86 28.21 -3.61 2.17
C HIS A 86 28.40 -5.13 2.06
N ARG A 87 27.33 -5.90 2.03
CA ARG A 87 27.34 -7.36 1.89
C ARG A 87 27.41 -7.87 0.44
N GLY A 88 27.53 -6.95 -0.53
CA GLY A 88 27.61 -7.32 -1.95
C GLY A 88 26.36 -7.98 -2.50
N LEU A 89 25.19 -7.79 -1.87
CA LEU A 89 23.94 -8.35 -2.35
C LEU A 89 23.54 -7.71 -3.69
N LYS A 90 23.07 -8.54 -4.64
CA LYS A 90 22.47 -8.02 -5.86
C LYS A 90 21.04 -7.59 -5.59
N VAL A 91 20.80 -6.28 -5.55
CA VAL A 91 19.49 -5.70 -5.18
C VAL A 91 18.65 -5.39 -6.41
N PHE A 92 17.40 -5.86 -6.43
CA PHE A 92 16.34 -5.31 -7.27
C PHE A 92 15.33 -4.55 -6.40
N ASP A 93 15.24 -3.24 -6.61
CA ASP A 93 14.37 -2.38 -5.83
C ASP A 93 12.95 -2.33 -6.43
N ALA A 94 12.01 -3.02 -5.77
CA ALA A 94 10.61 -2.99 -6.15
C ALA A 94 9.81 -1.88 -5.47
N THR A 95 10.45 -1.01 -4.68
CA THR A 95 9.80 0.16 -4.05
C THR A 95 8.91 0.88 -5.05
N CYS A 96 7.67 1.11 -4.69
CA CYS A 96 6.74 1.89 -5.52
C CYS A 96 7.31 3.30 -5.77
N PRO A 97 7.32 3.80 -7.01
CA PRO A 97 7.82 5.15 -7.30
C PRO A 97 7.11 6.26 -6.50
N LEU A 98 5.87 6.04 -6.07
CA LEU A 98 5.13 6.99 -5.24
C LEU A 98 5.62 6.98 -3.78
N VAL A 99 6.07 5.84 -3.27
CA VAL A 99 6.79 5.74 -1.98
C VAL A 99 8.17 6.37 -2.10
N THR A 100 8.89 6.10 -3.20
CA THR A 100 10.19 6.75 -3.47
C THR A 100 10.07 8.28 -3.48
N LYS A 101 8.96 8.84 -3.99
CA LYS A 101 8.69 10.29 -3.92
C LYS A 101 8.71 10.78 -2.47
N VAL A 102 8.01 10.10 -1.56
CA VAL A 102 7.97 10.46 -0.13
C VAL A 102 9.36 10.36 0.50
N HIS A 103 10.09 9.27 0.21
CA HIS A 103 11.47 9.10 0.67
C HIS A 103 12.37 10.27 0.26
N LEU A 104 12.29 10.71 -1.01
CA LEU A 104 13.08 11.83 -1.52
C LEU A 104 12.71 13.17 -0.85
N GLU A 105 11.45 13.36 -0.49
CA GLU A 105 11.01 14.53 0.26
C GLU A 105 11.58 14.53 1.68
N VAL A 106 11.56 13.39 2.37
CA VAL A 106 12.17 13.24 3.70
C VAL A 106 13.67 13.50 3.65
N VAL A 107 14.39 12.93 2.66
CA VAL A 107 15.83 13.18 2.45
C VAL A 107 16.09 14.68 2.23
N ARG A 108 15.26 15.35 1.44
CA ARG A 108 15.40 16.79 1.22
C ARG A 108 15.22 17.59 2.51
N TYR A 109 14.16 17.31 3.29
CA TYR A 109 13.93 17.99 4.57
C TYR A 109 15.06 17.73 5.56
N SER A 110 15.58 16.50 5.61
CA SER A 110 16.74 16.16 6.43
C SER A 110 17.97 16.97 6.03
N ASN A 111 18.31 17.02 4.73
CA ASN A 111 19.47 17.77 4.23
C ASN A 111 19.36 19.29 4.52
N ASP A 112 18.15 19.82 4.54
CA ASP A 112 17.86 21.21 4.88
C ASP A 112 17.88 21.47 6.40
N GLY A 113 18.12 20.42 7.23
CA GLY A 113 18.07 20.50 8.70
C GLY A 113 16.66 20.77 9.25
N ARG A 114 15.62 20.55 8.44
CA ARG A 114 14.22 20.76 8.82
C ARG A 114 13.68 19.56 9.56
N GLU A 115 12.95 19.80 10.64
CA GLU A 115 12.17 18.72 11.27
C GLU A 115 11.02 18.27 10.37
N CYS A 116 10.69 16.99 10.43
CA CYS A 116 9.65 16.37 9.61
C CYS A 116 8.66 15.60 10.49
N VAL A 117 7.37 15.71 10.19
CA VAL A 117 6.31 14.88 10.76
C VAL A 117 5.85 13.91 9.70
N LEU A 118 5.96 12.60 9.97
CA LEU A 118 5.35 11.56 9.14
C LEU A 118 3.97 11.23 9.73
N ILE A 119 2.92 11.38 8.94
CA ILE A 119 1.59 10.87 9.27
C ILE A 119 1.51 9.43 8.75
N GLY A 120 1.34 8.45 9.64
CA GLY A 120 1.36 7.03 9.24
C GLY A 120 1.14 6.10 10.42
N HIS A 121 0.99 4.81 10.16
CA HIS A 121 0.76 3.80 11.19
C HIS A 121 2.07 3.16 11.66
N ALA A 122 2.31 3.18 12.97
CA ALA A 122 3.47 2.55 13.59
C ALA A 122 3.56 1.05 13.22
N GLY A 123 4.78 0.56 12.99
CA GLY A 123 5.05 -0.84 12.63
C GLY A 123 4.72 -1.21 11.18
N HIS A 124 4.25 -0.27 10.37
CA HIS A 124 4.04 -0.54 8.95
C HIS A 124 5.37 -0.40 8.17
N PRO A 125 5.74 -1.37 7.28
CA PRO A 125 7.02 -1.34 6.56
C PRO A 125 7.30 -0.06 5.78
N GLU A 126 6.26 0.56 5.16
CA GLU A 126 6.40 1.84 4.46
C GLU A 126 6.77 2.97 5.42
N VAL A 127 6.21 2.98 6.63
CA VAL A 127 6.49 3.98 7.67
C VAL A 127 7.93 3.82 8.17
N GLU A 128 8.35 2.60 8.48
CA GLU A 128 9.73 2.29 8.91
C GLU A 128 10.74 2.67 7.82
N GLY A 129 10.45 2.29 6.57
CA GLY A 129 11.28 2.64 5.42
C GLY A 129 11.41 4.16 5.23
N THR A 130 10.31 4.90 5.41
CA THR A 130 10.26 6.36 5.28
C THR A 130 10.96 7.07 6.44
N MET A 131 10.70 6.66 7.70
CA MET A 131 11.40 7.17 8.88
C MET A 131 12.91 7.00 8.72
N GLY A 132 13.34 5.84 8.24
CA GLY A 132 14.74 5.50 8.03
C GLY A 132 15.44 6.23 6.87
N GLN A 133 14.75 7.12 6.15
CA GLN A 133 15.40 8.03 5.18
C GLN A 133 15.95 9.30 5.84
N TYR A 134 15.51 9.62 7.06
CA TYR A 134 15.91 10.85 7.73
C TYR A 134 17.30 10.71 8.37
N ASP A 135 18.20 11.64 8.06
CA ASP A 135 19.54 11.71 8.63
C ASP A 135 19.64 12.85 9.65
N GLU A 136 19.66 12.51 10.94
CA GLU A 136 19.68 13.48 12.04
C GLU A 136 21.00 14.27 12.15
N ARG A 137 22.06 13.88 11.43
CA ARG A 137 23.34 14.58 11.45
C ARG A 137 23.24 16.03 10.95
N HIS A 138 22.18 16.36 10.23
CA HIS A 138 21.89 17.73 9.78
C HIS A 138 21.14 18.59 10.81
N GLY A 139 20.86 18.06 12.01
CA GLY A 139 20.36 18.81 13.17
C GLY A 139 18.85 18.79 13.37
N GLY A 140 18.08 18.23 12.44
CA GLY A 140 16.62 18.03 12.58
C GLY A 140 16.26 16.67 13.21
N HIS A 141 14.97 16.32 13.12
CA HIS A 141 14.42 15.03 13.56
C HIS A 141 13.16 14.71 12.77
N ILE A 142 12.81 13.42 12.68
CA ILE A 142 11.53 12.97 12.11
C ILE A 142 10.65 12.38 13.21
N TYR A 143 9.39 12.81 13.24
CA TYR A 143 8.39 12.39 14.22
C TYR A 143 7.30 11.59 13.51
N LEU A 144 6.76 10.57 14.17
CA LEU A 144 5.59 9.83 13.72
C LEU A 144 4.35 10.32 14.47
N VAL A 145 3.26 10.54 13.75
CA VAL A 145 1.92 10.78 14.32
C VAL A 145 0.90 9.91 13.57
N GLU A 146 -0.06 9.36 14.30
CA GLU A 146 -1.14 8.55 13.73
C GLU A 146 -2.47 9.32 13.68
N ASP A 147 -2.72 10.17 14.68
CA ASP A 147 -3.99 10.87 14.86
C ASP A 147 -3.82 12.27 15.45
N GLU A 148 -4.95 12.97 15.67
CA GLU A 148 -4.99 14.30 16.26
C GLU A 148 -4.53 14.34 17.73
N ALA A 149 -4.62 13.22 18.47
CA ALA A 149 -4.16 13.15 19.86
C ALA A 149 -2.63 13.15 19.92
N ASP A 150 -1.98 12.47 18.99
CA ASP A 150 -0.52 12.53 18.84
C ASP A 150 -0.06 13.93 18.49
N VAL A 151 -0.76 14.58 17.56
CA VAL A 151 -0.47 15.99 17.22
C VAL A 151 -0.58 16.87 18.45
N ALA A 152 -1.59 16.69 19.32
CA ALA A 152 -1.77 17.49 20.52
C ALA A 152 -0.62 17.38 21.52
N THR A 153 0.09 16.25 21.54
CA THR A 153 1.21 16.00 22.46
C THR A 153 2.59 16.18 21.85
N LEU A 154 2.66 16.30 20.52
CA LEU A 154 3.90 16.40 19.74
C LEU A 154 4.79 17.56 20.23
N LYS A 155 6.07 17.28 20.46
CA LYS A 155 7.07 18.27 20.85
C LYS A 155 8.13 18.36 19.76
N VAL A 156 8.16 19.48 19.07
CA VAL A 156 9.17 19.79 18.04
C VAL A 156 10.18 20.81 18.59
N LYS A 157 11.41 20.79 18.08
CA LYS A 157 12.47 21.72 18.51
C LYS A 157 12.33 23.07 17.82
N ASN A 158 11.94 23.08 16.54
CA ASN A 158 11.82 24.29 15.72
C ASN A 158 10.49 24.34 14.94
N PRO A 159 9.41 24.85 15.53
CA PRO A 159 8.11 24.92 14.88
C PRO A 159 8.08 25.82 13.63
N GLU A 160 9.05 26.75 13.49
CA GLU A 160 9.14 27.64 12.32
C GLU A 160 9.82 26.95 11.12
N SER A 161 10.48 25.80 11.31
CA SER A 161 11.14 25.03 10.24
C SER A 161 10.66 23.58 10.26
N LEU A 162 9.35 23.39 10.19
CA LEU A 162 8.70 22.09 10.24
C LEU A 162 8.08 21.74 8.88
N ALA A 163 8.16 20.46 8.50
CA ALA A 163 7.48 19.93 7.33
C ALA A 163 6.66 18.69 7.72
N PHE A 164 5.75 18.25 6.85
CA PHE A 164 5.11 16.95 7.00
C PHE A 164 5.09 16.19 5.68
N VAL A 165 5.03 14.88 5.81
CA VAL A 165 4.76 13.90 4.74
C VAL A 165 3.76 12.88 5.25
N THR A 166 3.17 12.05 4.36
CA THR A 166 2.21 11.02 4.77
C THR A 166 2.57 9.65 4.17
N GLN A 167 2.16 8.59 4.85
CA GLN A 167 2.09 7.26 4.27
C GLN A 167 1.11 7.27 3.07
N THR A 168 1.39 6.47 2.04
CA THR A 168 0.66 6.54 0.76
C THR A 168 -0.73 5.87 0.78
N THR A 169 -1.04 5.08 1.82
CA THR A 169 -2.24 4.23 1.90
C THR A 169 -3.20 4.60 3.02
N LEU A 170 -3.16 5.83 3.49
CA LEU A 170 -4.02 6.32 4.57
C LEU A 170 -5.45 6.63 4.11
N SER A 171 -6.36 6.75 5.08
CA SER A 171 -7.68 7.34 4.87
C SER A 171 -7.53 8.81 4.50
N MET A 172 -8.15 9.23 3.39
CA MET A 172 -8.15 10.64 2.96
C MET A 172 -8.74 11.56 4.01
N ASP A 173 -9.90 11.17 4.56
CA ASP A 173 -10.66 11.99 5.50
C ASP A 173 -9.93 12.10 6.86
N ASP A 174 -9.35 11.00 7.36
CA ASP A 174 -8.59 10.99 8.61
C ASP A 174 -7.30 11.80 8.48
N THR A 175 -6.57 11.61 7.38
CA THR A 175 -5.33 12.37 7.11
C THR A 175 -5.59 13.87 7.01
N SER A 176 -6.70 14.29 6.41
CA SER A 176 -7.08 15.71 6.35
C SER A 176 -7.24 16.31 7.75
N ARG A 177 -7.90 15.59 8.68
CA ARG A 177 -8.06 16.07 10.07
C ARG A 177 -6.72 16.20 10.79
N VAL A 178 -5.82 15.23 10.63
CA VAL A 178 -4.47 15.28 11.22
C VAL A 178 -3.68 16.46 10.64
N ILE A 179 -3.74 16.69 9.33
CA ILE A 179 -3.09 17.84 8.66
C ILE A 179 -3.65 19.17 9.18
N ASP A 180 -4.96 19.27 9.35
CA ASP A 180 -5.60 20.49 9.88
C ASP A 180 -5.18 20.75 11.33
N ALA A 181 -5.10 19.70 12.16
CA ALA A 181 -4.58 19.79 13.52
C ALA A 181 -3.11 20.24 13.55
N LEU A 182 -2.26 19.68 12.67
CA LEU A 182 -0.86 20.11 12.52
C LEU A 182 -0.74 21.58 12.12
N LYS A 183 -1.51 22.02 11.13
CA LYS A 183 -1.52 23.42 10.69
C LYS A 183 -2.04 24.39 11.76
N ALA A 184 -3.06 23.98 12.51
CA ALA A 184 -3.57 24.77 13.63
C ALA A 184 -2.54 24.94 14.74
N ARG A 185 -1.77 23.87 15.04
CA ARG A 185 -0.76 23.89 16.10
C ARG A 185 0.55 24.53 15.65
N PHE A 186 0.95 24.31 14.40
CA PHE A 186 2.21 24.76 13.80
C PHE A 186 1.93 25.54 12.51
N PRO A 187 1.53 26.81 12.59
CA PRO A 187 1.08 27.57 11.41
C PRO A 187 2.14 27.72 10.30
N ALA A 188 3.43 27.60 10.62
CA ALA A 188 4.53 27.65 9.66
C ALA A 188 4.83 26.28 9.00
N ILE A 189 4.13 25.20 9.38
CA ILE A 189 4.38 23.87 8.82
C ILE A 189 4.08 23.85 7.32
N SER A 190 4.96 23.21 6.55
CA SER A 190 4.77 23.02 5.11
C SER A 190 4.59 21.55 4.77
N GLY A 191 3.70 21.28 3.84
CA GLY A 191 3.47 19.92 3.31
C GLY A 191 4.09 19.68 1.95
N PRO A 192 3.88 18.49 1.40
CA PRO A 192 4.32 18.13 0.07
C PRO A 192 3.63 19.00 -0.99
N ARG A 193 4.32 19.21 -2.14
CA ARG A 193 3.76 19.98 -3.28
C ARG A 193 2.56 19.29 -3.94
N LYS A 194 2.50 17.97 -3.87
CA LYS A 194 1.40 17.10 -4.31
C LYS A 194 1.14 16.11 -3.20
N ASP A 195 -0.10 15.74 -3.01
CA ASP A 195 -0.50 14.78 -2.00
C ASP A 195 0.37 13.51 -2.05
N ASP A 196 0.71 12.99 -0.88
CA ASP A 196 1.46 11.75 -0.74
C ASP A 196 0.56 10.53 -0.80
N ILE A 197 -0.72 10.65 -0.37
CA ILE A 197 -1.69 9.58 -0.55
C ILE A 197 -1.82 9.32 -2.06
N CYS A 198 -1.51 8.08 -2.45
CA CYS A 198 -1.36 7.75 -3.87
C CYS A 198 -2.72 7.75 -4.61
N TYR A 199 -2.68 7.98 -5.92
CA TYR A 199 -3.88 7.98 -6.78
C TYR A 199 -4.71 6.70 -6.62
N ALA A 200 -4.06 5.55 -6.48
CA ALA A 200 -4.74 4.27 -6.35
C ALA A 200 -5.54 4.17 -5.05
N THR A 201 -4.98 4.67 -3.94
CA THR A 201 -5.67 4.77 -2.65
C THR A 201 -6.86 5.71 -2.75
N GLN A 202 -6.68 6.90 -3.33
CA GLN A 202 -7.76 7.90 -3.50
C GLN A 202 -8.90 7.35 -4.35
N ASN A 203 -8.57 6.82 -5.56
CA ASN A 203 -9.57 6.32 -6.49
C ASN A 203 -10.39 5.16 -5.90
N ARG A 204 -9.75 4.23 -5.16
CA ARG A 204 -10.46 3.12 -4.52
C ARG A 204 -11.33 3.57 -3.36
N GLN A 205 -10.90 4.57 -2.59
CA GLN A 205 -11.77 5.17 -1.56
C GLN A 205 -12.97 5.88 -2.19
N ASP A 206 -12.78 6.64 -3.27
CA ASP A 206 -13.88 7.27 -4.01
C ASP A 206 -14.86 6.23 -4.55
N ALA A 207 -14.35 5.12 -5.11
CA ALA A 207 -15.17 4.02 -5.61
C ALA A 207 -15.98 3.32 -4.49
N VAL A 208 -15.38 3.14 -3.30
CA VAL A 208 -16.08 2.57 -2.13
C VAL A 208 -17.17 3.52 -1.63
N LYS A 209 -16.93 4.85 -1.62
CA LYS A 209 -17.97 5.83 -1.24
C LYS A 209 -19.21 5.70 -2.15
N GLN A 210 -19.00 5.56 -3.47
CA GLN A 210 -20.10 5.35 -4.43
C GLN A 210 -20.78 3.98 -4.23
N LEU A 211 -19.99 2.94 -3.94
CA LEU A 211 -20.50 1.58 -3.76
C LEU A 211 -21.37 1.48 -2.50
N ALA A 212 -20.89 2.04 -1.38
CA ALA A 212 -21.56 1.98 -0.08
C ALA A 212 -22.93 2.68 -0.10
N ASP A 213 -23.07 3.78 -0.85
CA ASP A 213 -24.36 4.51 -0.97
C ASP A 213 -25.47 3.71 -1.64
N GLY A 214 -25.18 2.56 -2.26
CA GLY A 214 -26.16 1.79 -3.00
C GLY A 214 -26.15 0.29 -2.70
N CYS A 215 -25.56 -0.13 -1.61
CA CYS A 215 -25.43 -1.53 -1.22
C CYS A 215 -25.87 -1.76 0.23
N ASP A 216 -26.34 -2.97 0.52
CA ASP A 216 -26.69 -3.40 1.88
C ASP A 216 -25.47 -3.92 2.65
N VAL A 217 -24.44 -4.35 1.92
CA VAL A 217 -23.19 -4.87 2.45
C VAL A 217 -22.08 -4.70 1.43
N VAL A 218 -20.86 -4.43 1.88
CA VAL A 218 -19.67 -4.34 1.02
C VAL A 218 -18.67 -5.44 1.37
N LEU A 219 -18.19 -6.14 0.35
CA LEU A 219 -17.08 -7.08 0.44
C LEU A 219 -15.81 -6.41 -0.09
N VAL A 220 -14.77 -6.40 0.73
CA VAL A 220 -13.46 -5.90 0.36
C VAL A 220 -12.52 -7.08 0.26
N VAL A 221 -12.12 -7.44 -0.96
CA VAL A 221 -11.13 -8.49 -1.20
C VAL A 221 -9.74 -7.94 -0.93
N GLY A 222 -9.03 -8.56 0.02
CA GLY A 222 -7.69 -8.14 0.45
C GLY A 222 -7.30 -8.73 1.79
N SER A 223 -6.00 -8.78 2.06
CA SER A 223 -5.48 -9.40 3.28
C SER A 223 -5.53 -8.45 4.48
N PRO A 224 -5.65 -8.99 5.72
CA PRO A 224 -5.78 -8.19 6.96
C PRO A 224 -4.61 -7.25 7.24
N ASN A 225 -3.41 -7.57 6.77
CA ASN A 225 -2.22 -6.72 6.91
C ASN A 225 -2.10 -5.64 5.83
N SER A 226 -3.03 -5.58 4.86
CA SER A 226 -3.06 -4.52 3.85
C SER A 226 -3.72 -3.25 4.40
N SER A 227 -2.92 -2.20 4.62
CA SER A 227 -3.41 -0.88 5.06
C SER A 227 -4.51 -0.36 4.12
N ASN A 228 -4.29 -0.38 2.80
CA ASN A 228 -5.29 0.08 1.84
C ASN A 228 -6.61 -0.69 1.97
N SER A 229 -6.58 -2.03 2.06
CA SER A 229 -7.80 -2.85 2.16
C SER A 229 -8.59 -2.57 3.43
N ASN A 230 -7.89 -2.41 4.57
CA ASN A 230 -8.53 -2.02 5.83
C ASN A 230 -9.22 -0.67 5.71
N ARG A 231 -8.58 0.34 5.09
CA ARG A 231 -9.18 1.67 4.92
C ARG A 231 -10.47 1.61 4.09
N LEU A 232 -10.55 0.74 3.07
CA LEU A 232 -11.77 0.57 2.27
C LEU A 232 -12.90 -0.03 3.11
N ARG A 233 -12.63 -1.06 3.92
CA ARG A 233 -13.60 -1.65 4.84
C ARG A 233 -14.11 -0.61 5.84
N GLU A 234 -13.20 0.07 6.53
CA GLU A 234 -13.54 1.07 7.55
C GLU A 234 -14.31 2.25 6.98
N LEU A 235 -14.02 2.64 5.74
CA LEU A 235 -14.74 3.71 5.06
C LEU A 235 -16.21 3.33 4.84
N SER A 236 -16.48 2.11 4.36
CA SER A 236 -17.84 1.62 4.19
C SER A 236 -18.60 1.53 5.53
N ASP A 237 -17.96 0.98 6.56
CA ASP A 237 -18.55 0.89 7.91
C ASP A 237 -18.91 2.28 8.47
N ARG A 238 -18.03 3.27 8.29
CA ARG A 238 -18.28 4.67 8.72
C ARG A 238 -19.42 5.34 7.95
N MET A 239 -19.66 4.93 6.71
CA MET A 239 -20.81 5.39 5.92
C MET A 239 -22.12 4.72 6.31
N GLY A 240 -22.09 3.75 7.25
CA GLY A 240 -23.26 3.03 7.72
C GLY A 240 -23.57 1.75 6.94
N THR A 241 -22.74 1.38 5.97
CA THR A 241 -22.89 0.14 5.20
C THR A 241 -21.90 -0.90 5.72
N PRO A 242 -22.38 -2.00 6.35
CA PRO A 242 -21.53 -3.05 6.88
C PRO A 242 -20.54 -3.57 5.85
N ALA A 243 -19.28 -3.75 6.24
CA ALA A 243 -18.25 -4.23 5.33
C ALA A 243 -17.41 -5.37 5.92
N TYR A 244 -17.08 -6.34 5.09
CA TYR A 244 -16.24 -7.47 5.46
C TYR A 244 -14.98 -7.48 4.60
N LEU A 245 -13.82 -7.60 5.28
CA LEU A 245 -12.54 -7.84 4.65
C LEU A 245 -12.33 -9.35 4.54
N ILE A 246 -12.04 -9.83 3.33
CA ILE A 246 -11.89 -11.25 3.02
C ILE A 246 -10.67 -11.49 2.15
N ASP A 247 -9.90 -12.55 2.42
CA ASP A 247 -8.79 -12.95 1.54
C ASP A 247 -9.32 -13.56 0.22
N GLY A 248 -10.45 -14.27 0.27
CA GLY A 248 -11.04 -14.90 -0.90
C GLY A 248 -12.47 -15.41 -0.69
N ALA A 249 -12.94 -16.25 -1.60
CA ALA A 249 -14.29 -16.81 -1.57
C ALA A 249 -14.53 -17.74 -0.37
N GLU A 250 -13.49 -18.35 0.16
CA GLU A 250 -13.51 -19.26 1.32
C GLU A 250 -13.92 -18.56 2.62
N ASP A 251 -13.74 -17.26 2.71
CA ASP A 251 -14.11 -16.46 3.89
C ASP A 251 -15.58 -16.02 3.89
N LEU A 252 -16.28 -16.22 2.77
CA LEU A 252 -17.66 -15.80 2.64
C LEU A 252 -18.58 -16.60 3.56
N LYS A 253 -19.52 -15.89 4.23
CA LYS A 253 -20.54 -16.48 5.07
C LYS A 253 -21.92 -16.13 4.54
N ARG A 254 -22.74 -17.16 4.21
CA ARG A 254 -24.08 -16.95 3.65
C ARG A 254 -24.99 -16.12 4.57
N GLU A 255 -24.75 -16.19 5.87
CA GLU A 255 -25.49 -15.45 6.90
C GLU A 255 -25.33 -13.94 6.87
N TRP A 256 -24.32 -13.43 6.15
CA TRP A 256 -24.15 -11.98 5.97
C TRP A 256 -25.18 -11.35 5.03
N PHE A 257 -25.90 -12.18 4.25
CA PHE A 257 -26.71 -11.70 3.15
C PHE A 257 -28.17 -12.14 3.29
N THR A 258 -29.09 -11.20 3.11
CA THR A 258 -30.49 -11.51 2.88
C THR A 258 -30.72 -11.92 1.42
N ASP A 259 -31.86 -12.58 1.13
CA ASP A 259 -32.14 -13.08 -0.24
C ASP A 259 -32.26 -11.97 -1.28
N ASN A 260 -32.55 -10.75 -0.86
CA ASN A 260 -32.69 -9.59 -1.75
C ASN A 260 -31.54 -8.60 -1.67
N ALA A 261 -30.45 -8.94 -0.93
CA ALA A 261 -29.35 -8.02 -0.69
C ALA A 261 -28.69 -7.52 -1.98
N VAL A 262 -28.31 -6.26 -1.97
CA VAL A 262 -27.40 -5.65 -2.93
C VAL A 262 -26.00 -5.70 -2.33
N ILE A 263 -25.12 -6.49 -2.93
CA ILE A 263 -23.78 -6.77 -2.43
C ILE A 263 -22.79 -5.95 -3.27
N GLY A 264 -22.10 -5.03 -2.60
CA GLY A 264 -20.97 -4.33 -3.18
C GLY A 264 -19.72 -5.19 -3.12
N VAL A 265 -18.95 -5.27 -4.20
CA VAL A 265 -17.65 -5.96 -4.21
C VAL A 265 -16.57 -5.00 -4.69
N THR A 266 -15.54 -4.85 -3.89
CA THR A 266 -14.33 -4.12 -4.21
C THR A 266 -13.09 -4.94 -3.85
N ALA A 267 -11.91 -4.43 -4.18
CA ALA A 267 -10.65 -5.06 -3.86
C ALA A 267 -9.58 -4.02 -3.56
N GLY A 268 -8.75 -4.30 -2.57
CA GLY A 268 -7.58 -3.49 -2.26
C GLY A 268 -6.55 -3.47 -3.38
N ALA A 269 -5.67 -2.48 -3.38
CA ALA A 269 -4.65 -2.27 -4.41
C ALA A 269 -3.62 -3.41 -4.54
N SER A 270 -3.58 -4.34 -3.58
CA SER A 270 -2.72 -5.53 -3.58
C SER A 270 -3.46 -6.85 -3.86
N ALA A 271 -4.79 -6.81 -4.11
CA ALA A 271 -5.58 -8.00 -4.37
C ALA A 271 -5.75 -8.26 -5.88
N PRO A 272 -5.39 -9.45 -6.38
CA PRO A 272 -5.54 -9.78 -7.79
C PRO A 272 -7.01 -10.03 -8.17
N GLU A 273 -7.35 -9.70 -9.41
CA GLU A 273 -8.73 -9.83 -9.93
C GLU A 273 -9.25 -11.29 -9.91
N VAL A 274 -8.35 -12.29 -9.91
CA VAL A 274 -8.74 -13.70 -9.80
C VAL A 274 -9.49 -13.99 -8.50
N LEU A 275 -9.12 -13.36 -7.39
CA LEU A 275 -9.82 -13.50 -6.11
C LEU A 275 -11.21 -12.85 -6.16
N VAL A 276 -11.32 -11.68 -6.78
CA VAL A 276 -12.62 -11.02 -7.00
C VAL A 276 -13.56 -11.90 -7.82
N ARG A 277 -13.05 -12.53 -8.88
CA ARG A 277 -13.81 -13.48 -9.70
C ARG A 277 -14.30 -14.67 -8.88
N GLY A 278 -13.45 -15.26 -8.06
CA GLY A 278 -13.82 -16.35 -7.15
C GLY A 278 -14.96 -15.97 -6.20
N VAL A 279 -14.91 -14.76 -5.63
CA VAL A 279 -15.97 -14.20 -4.77
C VAL A 279 -17.27 -14.06 -5.57
N ILE A 280 -17.22 -13.52 -6.79
CA ILE A 280 -18.40 -13.36 -7.66
C ILE A 280 -19.02 -14.72 -8.03
N GLU A 281 -18.20 -15.71 -8.35
CA GLU A 281 -18.65 -17.08 -8.67
C GLU A 281 -19.37 -17.71 -7.48
N CYS A 282 -18.79 -17.65 -6.29
CA CYS A 282 -19.41 -18.14 -5.08
C CYS A 282 -20.77 -17.47 -4.80
N LEU A 283 -20.85 -16.14 -4.94
CA LEU A 283 -22.12 -15.42 -4.77
C LEU A 283 -23.16 -15.81 -5.84
N ARG A 284 -22.72 -16.10 -7.06
CA ARG A 284 -23.61 -16.60 -8.15
C ARG A 284 -24.15 -17.99 -7.83
N ASP A 285 -23.33 -18.88 -7.29
CA ASP A 285 -23.77 -20.22 -6.85
C ASP A 285 -24.83 -20.11 -5.74
N TRP A 286 -24.79 -19.03 -4.96
CA TRP A 286 -25.83 -18.71 -3.97
C TRP A 286 -27.04 -17.96 -4.56
N GLY A 287 -27.11 -17.82 -5.89
CA GLY A 287 -28.22 -17.22 -6.62
C GLY A 287 -28.13 -15.71 -6.84
N ALA A 288 -26.97 -15.11 -6.67
CA ALA A 288 -26.76 -13.71 -6.99
C ALA A 288 -26.55 -13.49 -8.51
N GLN A 289 -26.94 -12.31 -9.00
CA GLN A 289 -26.70 -11.88 -10.37
C GLN A 289 -25.79 -10.67 -10.38
N VAL A 290 -24.82 -10.61 -11.30
CA VAL A 290 -24.05 -9.39 -11.55
C VAL A 290 -24.98 -8.38 -12.24
N VAL A 291 -25.08 -7.21 -11.66
CA VAL A 291 -26.01 -6.18 -12.12
C VAL A 291 -25.28 -5.06 -12.82
N GLU A 292 -24.18 -4.59 -12.20
CA GLU A 292 -23.58 -3.33 -12.58
C GLU A 292 -22.11 -3.29 -12.17
N GLU A 293 -21.26 -2.78 -13.05
CA GLU A 293 -19.95 -2.26 -12.69
C GLU A 293 -20.04 -0.74 -12.67
N LEU A 294 -19.62 -0.11 -11.57
CA LEU A 294 -19.70 1.34 -11.43
C LEU A 294 -18.79 2.04 -12.45
N GLU A 295 -19.18 3.20 -12.89
CA GLU A 295 -18.30 4.07 -13.65
C GLU A 295 -17.14 4.55 -12.76
N GLY A 296 -15.90 4.33 -13.20
CA GLY A 296 -14.69 4.67 -12.46
C GLY A 296 -13.77 5.60 -13.20
N ARG A 297 -12.74 6.07 -12.50
CA ARG A 297 -11.67 6.86 -13.12
C ARG A 297 -10.67 5.93 -13.80
N PRO A 298 -10.35 6.13 -15.10
CA PRO A 298 -9.29 5.37 -15.77
C PRO A 298 -7.93 5.58 -15.08
N GLU A 299 -7.22 4.50 -14.82
CA GLU A 299 -5.87 4.52 -14.27
C GLU A 299 -4.86 4.22 -15.38
N ASN A 300 -4.35 5.26 -16.02
CA ASN A 300 -3.36 5.15 -17.13
C ASN A 300 -1.92 5.36 -16.59
N VAL A 301 -1.61 4.74 -15.45
CA VAL A 301 -0.30 4.83 -14.82
C VAL A 301 0.48 3.55 -15.07
N THR A 302 1.72 3.69 -15.54
CA THR A 302 2.67 2.58 -15.70
C THR A 302 4.02 2.98 -15.13
N PHE A 303 4.74 2.03 -14.55
CA PHE A 303 6.08 2.26 -14.02
C PHE A 303 7.11 1.37 -14.71
N SER A 304 8.27 1.92 -14.96
CA SER A 304 9.36 1.20 -15.63
C SER A 304 9.94 0.10 -14.75
N MET A 305 10.24 -1.03 -15.38
CA MET A 305 11.02 -2.12 -14.79
C MET A 305 12.51 -1.76 -14.68
N PRO A 306 13.25 -2.32 -13.72
CA PRO A 306 14.71 -2.30 -13.72
C PRO A 306 15.27 -2.80 -15.05
N LYS A 307 16.33 -2.14 -15.56
CA LYS A 307 16.88 -2.45 -16.90
C LYS A 307 17.25 -3.91 -17.08
N GLU A 308 17.82 -4.53 -16.05
CA GLU A 308 18.30 -5.92 -16.08
C GLU A 308 17.15 -6.95 -16.15
N LEU A 309 15.93 -6.57 -15.77
CA LEU A 309 14.74 -7.42 -15.79
C LEU A 309 13.82 -7.14 -17.00
N ARG A 310 14.17 -6.19 -17.85
CA ARG A 310 13.41 -5.95 -19.08
C ARG A 310 13.59 -7.11 -20.04
N VAL A 311 12.50 -7.54 -20.69
CA VAL A 311 12.59 -8.50 -21.80
C VAL A 311 13.45 -7.85 -22.87
N VAL A 312 14.62 -8.41 -23.16
CA VAL A 312 15.30 -8.16 -24.43
C VAL A 312 14.46 -8.96 -25.42
N ALA A 313 13.71 -8.28 -26.28
CA ALA A 313 13.14 -8.94 -27.45
C ALA A 313 14.34 -9.53 -28.21
N ILE A 314 14.42 -10.86 -28.24
CA ILE A 314 15.33 -11.55 -29.13
C ILE A 314 14.64 -11.48 -30.49
N ASP A 315 15.13 -10.57 -31.36
CA ASP A 315 14.74 -10.47 -32.77
C ASP A 315 15.15 -11.76 -33.51
#